data_2fd40f4f3ed37c9c83ffe175a7d7923f
#
_entry.id   2fd40f4f3ed37c9c83ffe175a7d7923f
#
_cell.length_a   1.000
_cell.length_b   1.000
_cell.length_c   1.000
_cell.angle_alpha   90.00
_cell.angle_beta   90.00
_cell.angle_gamma   90.00
#
_symmetry.space_group_name_H-M   'P 1'
#
loop_
_entity.id
_entity.type
_entity.pdbx_description
1 polymer ?
#
loop_
_entity_poly.entity_id
_entity_poly.type
_entity_poly.pdbx_seq_one_letter_code
_entity_poly.pdbx_strand_id
1 'polypeptide(L)'
;VPADTDHPSHGYVVLPDRERSPWWSLTRRLLLAVGLLAATVLLVYFDRGGYRDANDASHHYGINLVDAIYYSTVTMSTTGYGDIAPVSETARLINAFVITPLRVAFLVLLIGTTLEVMASQGRRMLRISRWRKNMTNHVVIVGYGTKGRSAVETLVNNGIDRDDIVVVDKGSQAVSEAHADGLVVVTGDATRRDVLQRAGVADADHVIITTDRDDSNVLSTLTVRQLNADAWIVASAREHENAPLMKQSGANSVITSSDAVGRLLGLSSLSPTLGTVMEDLLTYGEGLEVAERDLLVTEVGQQPQSLPDQVIAVVRDENVYRYFDPVVTQLARGDRLVVVRPAKELPWAPRPGTHGEETEEE
;
A
#
# COMPACT_ATOMS: atom_id res chain seq x y z
N VAL A 1 -4.08 -25.21 -25.78
CA VAL A 1 -5.08 -24.24 -25.34
C VAL A 1 -4.96 -24.22 -23.83
N PRO A 2 -4.39 -23.17 -23.19
CA PRO A 2 -4.42 -23.03 -21.75
C PRO A 2 -5.79 -22.51 -21.34
N ALA A 3 -6.33 -23.12 -20.29
CA ALA A 3 -7.60 -22.80 -19.69
C ALA A 3 -7.62 -21.34 -19.21
N ASP A 4 -8.65 -20.63 -19.66
CA ASP A 4 -9.07 -19.32 -19.20
C ASP A 4 -9.43 -19.43 -17.71
N THR A 5 -8.56 -18.93 -16.83
CA THR A 5 -8.86 -18.85 -15.42
C THR A 5 -9.79 -17.66 -15.21
N ASP A 6 -11.05 -17.98 -14.99
CA ASP A 6 -12.14 -17.12 -14.58
C ASP A 6 -11.66 -16.19 -13.43
N HIS A 7 -11.26 -14.95 -13.78
CA HIS A 7 -10.96 -13.94 -12.77
C HIS A 7 -12.27 -13.48 -12.15
N PRO A 8 -12.41 -13.54 -10.83
CA PRO A 8 -13.63 -13.09 -10.17
C PRO A 8 -13.86 -11.61 -10.50
N SER A 9 -14.99 -11.32 -11.14
CA SER A 9 -15.43 -10.00 -11.61
C SER A 9 -15.73 -8.99 -10.47
N HIS A 10 -15.38 -9.33 -9.24
CA HIS A 10 -15.59 -8.48 -8.06
C HIS A 10 -14.24 -7.94 -7.58
N GLY A 11 -13.98 -6.66 -7.83
CA GLY A 11 -12.84 -5.96 -7.29
C GLY A 11 -12.79 -6.05 -5.76
N TYR A 12 -11.62 -6.15 -5.18
CA TYR A 12 -11.39 -6.19 -3.72
C TYR A 12 -10.47 -5.06 -3.30
N VAL A 13 -10.65 -4.60 -2.05
CA VAL A 13 -9.80 -3.57 -1.43
C VAL A 13 -8.62 -4.26 -0.76
N VAL A 14 -7.41 -3.81 -1.09
CA VAL A 14 -6.16 -4.25 -0.47
C VAL A 14 -5.59 -3.08 0.31
N LEU A 15 -5.49 -3.23 1.63
CA LEU A 15 -4.82 -2.27 2.50
C LEU A 15 -3.34 -2.65 2.61
N PRO A 16 -2.42 -1.68 2.73
CA PRO A 16 -1.01 -1.96 2.89
C PRO A 16 -0.76 -2.83 4.13
N ASP A 17 0.03 -3.89 3.97
CA ASP A 17 0.39 -4.80 5.06
C ASP A 17 1.53 -4.17 5.88
N ARG A 18 1.18 -3.58 7.02
CA ARG A 18 2.15 -3.17 8.04
C ARG A 18 2.62 -4.34 8.92
N GLU A 19 2.07 -5.55 8.72
CA GLU A 19 2.40 -6.73 9.53
C GLU A 19 3.29 -7.71 8.75
N ARG A 20 4.25 -8.34 9.47
CA ARG A 20 5.12 -9.39 8.94
C ARG A 20 4.27 -10.54 8.40
N SER A 21 4.69 -11.12 7.28
CA SER A 21 4.03 -12.25 6.61
C SER A 21 3.55 -13.31 7.61
N PRO A 22 2.25 -13.67 7.63
CA PRO A 22 1.69 -14.65 8.56
C PRO A 22 2.30 -16.06 8.38
N TRP A 23 2.90 -16.35 7.23
CA TRP A 23 3.53 -17.63 6.92
C TRP A 23 4.72 -17.95 7.84
N TRP A 24 5.50 -16.95 8.23
CA TRP A 24 6.63 -17.15 9.15
C TRP A 24 6.16 -17.54 10.56
N SER A 25 5.06 -16.98 11.04
CA SER A 25 4.51 -17.34 12.35
C SER A 25 3.90 -18.73 12.34
N LEU A 26 3.23 -19.12 11.24
CA LEU A 26 2.65 -20.45 11.05
C LEU A 26 3.72 -21.54 10.96
N THR A 27 4.76 -21.35 10.14
CA THR A 27 5.88 -22.31 10.02
C THR A 27 6.62 -22.49 11.33
N ARG A 28 6.88 -21.43 12.09
CA ARG A 28 7.52 -21.52 13.40
C ARG A 28 6.69 -22.33 14.39
N ARG A 29 5.37 -22.14 14.40
CA ARG A 29 4.47 -22.89 15.28
C ARG A 29 4.34 -24.35 14.89
N LEU A 30 4.27 -24.64 13.59
CA LEU A 30 4.26 -26.00 13.09
C LEU A 30 5.55 -26.74 13.49
N LEU A 31 6.71 -26.08 13.33
CA LEU A 31 8.00 -26.64 13.77
C LEU A 31 8.03 -26.88 15.28
N LEU A 32 7.47 -25.98 16.08
CA LEU A 32 7.34 -26.16 17.53
C LEU A 32 6.43 -27.34 17.87
N ALA A 33 5.29 -27.50 17.20
CA ALA A 33 4.38 -28.63 17.41
C ALA A 33 5.06 -29.97 17.08
N VAL A 34 5.74 -30.05 15.94
CA VAL A 34 6.53 -31.23 15.55
C VAL A 34 7.66 -31.50 16.56
N GLY A 35 8.33 -30.44 17.01
CA GLY A 35 9.38 -30.53 18.04
C GLY A 35 8.87 -31.09 19.38
N LEU A 36 7.69 -30.63 19.85
CA LEU A 36 7.05 -31.15 21.06
C LEU A 36 6.65 -32.62 20.93
N LEU A 37 6.14 -33.02 19.76
CA LEU A 37 5.82 -34.43 19.49
C LEU A 37 7.11 -35.28 19.47
N ALA A 38 8.13 -34.81 18.77
CA ALA A 38 9.44 -35.54 18.71
C ALA A 38 10.06 -35.66 20.11
N ALA A 39 10.03 -34.61 20.93
CA ALA A 39 10.52 -34.64 22.30
C ALA A 39 9.75 -35.67 23.15
N THR A 40 8.44 -35.76 23.00
CA THR A 40 7.62 -36.77 23.69
C THR A 40 7.98 -38.17 23.25
N VAL A 41 8.17 -38.42 21.93
CA VAL A 41 8.59 -39.70 21.40
C VAL A 41 9.95 -40.10 21.97
N LEU A 42 10.93 -39.18 22.01
CA LEU A 42 12.25 -39.44 22.58
C LEU A 42 12.17 -39.77 24.07
N LEU A 43 11.41 -39.00 24.86
CA LEU A 43 11.21 -39.27 26.29
C LEU A 43 10.65 -40.67 26.54
N VAL A 44 9.61 -41.06 25.82
CA VAL A 44 8.95 -42.35 25.91
C VAL A 44 9.89 -43.47 25.44
N TYR A 45 10.64 -43.26 24.37
CA TYR A 45 11.58 -44.28 23.85
C TYR A 45 12.78 -44.49 24.76
N PHE A 46 13.32 -43.46 25.41
CA PHE A 46 14.41 -43.59 26.37
C PHE A 46 13.97 -44.33 27.65
N ASP A 47 12.73 -44.14 28.11
CA ASP A 47 12.16 -44.85 29.26
C ASP A 47 11.26 -46.02 28.84
N ARG A 48 11.52 -46.62 27.66
CA ARG A 48 10.72 -47.68 27.05
C ARG A 48 10.42 -48.89 27.98
N GLY A 49 11.31 -49.22 28.88
CA GLY A 49 11.15 -50.28 29.86
C GLY A 49 10.08 -49.97 30.93
N GLY A 50 9.69 -48.73 31.08
CA GLY A 50 8.65 -48.27 32.01
C GLY A 50 7.23 -48.36 31.48
N TYR A 51 7.07 -48.77 30.20
CA TYR A 51 5.74 -48.88 29.56
C TYR A 51 5.39 -50.34 29.26
N ARG A 52 4.10 -50.60 29.18
CA ARG A 52 3.56 -51.92 28.86
C ARG A 52 2.47 -51.77 27.80
N ASP A 53 2.55 -52.64 26.77
CA ASP A 53 1.44 -52.87 25.84
C ASP A 53 0.51 -53.93 26.38
N ALA A 54 -0.79 -53.62 26.55
CA ALA A 54 -1.79 -54.55 27.04
C ALA A 54 -2.09 -55.66 26.00
N ASN A 55 -1.82 -55.42 24.73
CA ASN A 55 -2.08 -56.36 23.63
C ASN A 55 -0.91 -57.34 23.38
N ASP A 56 0.26 -57.14 24.02
CA ASP A 56 1.37 -58.04 23.87
C ASP A 56 1.15 -59.33 24.71
N ALA A 57 0.84 -60.42 24.01
CA ALA A 57 0.60 -61.73 24.62
C ALA A 57 1.85 -62.30 25.35
N SER A 58 3.05 -61.78 25.06
CA SER A 58 4.28 -62.23 25.70
C SER A 58 4.55 -61.63 27.09
N HIS A 59 3.72 -60.66 27.52
CA HIS A 59 3.82 -59.94 28.80
C HIS A 59 5.23 -59.31 29.04
N HIS A 60 5.99 -59.05 27.99
CA HIS A 60 7.28 -58.39 28.13
C HIS A 60 7.13 -56.91 28.48
N TYR A 61 7.96 -56.44 29.41
CA TYR A 61 8.09 -55.01 29.68
C TYR A 61 8.98 -54.38 28.59
N GLY A 62 8.49 -53.26 28.07
CA GLY A 62 9.20 -52.49 27.08
C GLY A 62 8.43 -52.38 25.76
N ILE A 63 8.57 -51.25 25.13
CA ILE A 63 7.94 -50.90 23.85
C ILE A 63 9.00 -50.60 22.80
N ASN A 64 8.68 -50.82 21.54
CA ASN A 64 9.57 -50.51 20.43
C ASN A 64 9.42 -49.03 19.98
N LEU A 65 10.19 -48.59 18.98
CA LEU A 65 10.13 -47.21 18.48
C LEU A 65 8.76 -46.87 17.87
N VAL A 66 8.14 -47.81 17.17
CA VAL A 66 6.82 -47.60 16.54
C VAL A 66 5.75 -47.42 17.60
N ASP A 67 5.80 -48.22 18.67
CA ASP A 67 4.89 -48.09 19.82
C ASP A 67 5.09 -46.76 20.55
N ALA A 68 6.33 -46.29 20.68
CA ALA A 68 6.63 -44.97 21.27
C ALA A 68 6.06 -43.83 20.43
N ILE A 69 6.15 -43.89 19.09
CA ILE A 69 5.56 -42.93 18.18
C ILE A 69 4.03 -42.98 18.30
N TYR A 70 3.46 -44.18 18.27
CA TYR A 70 2.01 -44.39 18.41
C TYR A 70 1.48 -43.83 19.73
N TYR A 71 2.08 -44.27 20.86
CA TYR A 71 1.71 -43.77 22.20
C TYR A 71 1.78 -42.25 22.30
N SER A 72 2.89 -41.69 21.84
CA SER A 72 3.10 -40.23 21.89
C SER A 72 2.04 -39.50 21.06
N THR A 73 1.75 -39.97 19.84
CA THR A 73 0.74 -39.35 18.97
C THR A 73 -0.67 -39.44 19.59
N VAL A 74 -1.06 -40.61 20.10
CA VAL A 74 -2.34 -40.87 20.76
C VAL A 74 -2.47 -40.04 22.04
N THR A 75 -1.38 -39.93 22.81
CA THR A 75 -1.37 -39.11 24.05
C THR A 75 -1.42 -37.62 23.74
N MET A 76 -0.64 -37.12 22.77
CA MET A 76 -0.64 -35.70 22.40
C MET A 76 -1.96 -35.25 21.77
N SER A 77 -2.61 -36.13 20.99
CA SER A 77 -3.96 -35.89 20.44
C SER A 77 -5.07 -35.97 21.47
N THR A 78 -4.78 -36.32 22.72
CA THR A 78 -5.76 -36.54 23.83
C THR A 78 -6.74 -37.68 23.62
N THR A 79 -6.45 -38.60 22.69
CA THR A 79 -7.29 -39.76 22.45
C THR A 79 -7.19 -40.77 23.60
N GLY A 80 -5.95 -41.21 23.97
CA GLY A 80 -5.62 -42.01 25.14
C GLY A 80 -6.35 -43.36 25.18
N TYR A 81 -6.14 -44.23 24.20
CA TYR A 81 -6.77 -45.56 24.15
C TYR A 81 -6.47 -46.46 25.38
N GLY A 82 -5.32 -46.20 26.02
CA GLY A 82 -4.95 -46.96 27.24
C GLY A 82 -4.36 -48.36 26.96
N ASP A 83 -4.15 -48.70 25.72
CA ASP A 83 -3.52 -49.95 25.27
C ASP A 83 -2.04 -49.97 25.61
N ILE A 84 -1.34 -48.86 25.50
CA ILE A 84 0.02 -48.65 26.02
C ILE A 84 -0.07 -47.73 27.24
N ALA A 85 0.49 -48.16 28.37
CA ALA A 85 0.41 -47.41 29.62
C ALA A 85 1.75 -47.42 30.40
N PRO A 86 2.06 -46.31 31.14
CA PRO A 86 3.18 -46.26 32.05
C PRO A 86 2.94 -47.13 33.27
N VAL A 87 3.86 -48.09 33.56
CA VAL A 87 3.73 -49.01 34.68
C VAL A 87 4.76 -48.75 35.77
N SER A 88 5.97 -48.29 35.44
CA SER A 88 6.98 -47.91 36.40
C SER A 88 6.70 -46.59 37.10
N GLU A 89 7.17 -46.38 38.32
CA GLU A 89 7.05 -45.13 39.05
C GLU A 89 7.67 -43.97 38.28
N THR A 90 8.84 -44.18 37.69
CA THR A 90 9.55 -43.18 36.88
C THR A 90 8.70 -42.76 35.67
N ALA A 91 8.19 -43.74 34.90
CA ALA A 91 7.35 -43.47 33.74
C ALA A 91 6.09 -42.69 34.12
N ARG A 92 5.46 -42.99 35.25
CA ARG A 92 4.27 -42.29 35.76
C ARG A 92 4.59 -40.84 36.15
N LEU A 93 5.74 -40.62 36.82
CA LEU A 93 6.18 -39.26 37.16
C LEU A 93 6.51 -38.44 35.90
N ILE A 94 7.22 -39.01 34.93
CA ILE A 94 7.51 -38.35 33.64
C ILE A 94 6.18 -38.00 32.92
N ASN A 95 5.25 -38.94 32.88
CA ASN A 95 3.95 -38.67 32.27
C ASN A 95 3.18 -37.52 32.97
N ALA A 96 3.14 -37.52 34.31
CA ALA A 96 2.39 -36.52 35.08
C ALA A 96 3.04 -35.12 34.97
N PHE A 97 4.35 -35.03 35.13
CA PHE A 97 5.02 -33.72 35.28
C PHE A 97 5.70 -33.20 34.02
N VAL A 98 5.94 -34.06 33.00
CA VAL A 98 6.58 -33.64 31.74
C VAL A 98 5.62 -33.81 30.56
N ILE A 99 5.15 -35.04 30.30
CA ILE A 99 4.32 -35.31 29.11
C ILE A 99 2.96 -34.60 29.17
N THR A 100 2.32 -34.54 30.35
CA THR A 100 1.03 -33.85 30.49
C THR A 100 1.14 -32.33 30.26
N PRO A 101 2.10 -31.57 30.81
CA PRO A 101 2.33 -30.19 30.46
C PRO A 101 2.69 -29.99 28.97
N LEU A 102 3.53 -30.86 28.38
CA LEU A 102 3.85 -30.82 26.94
C LEU A 102 2.59 -30.97 26.08
N ARG A 103 1.69 -31.90 26.45
CA ARG A 103 0.41 -32.11 25.78
C ARG A 103 -0.48 -30.87 25.84
N VAL A 104 -0.58 -30.24 27.01
CA VAL A 104 -1.35 -28.98 27.16
C VAL A 104 -0.74 -27.88 26.30
N ALA A 105 0.58 -27.73 26.31
CA ALA A 105 1.27 -26.76 25.47
C ALA A 105 1.05 -27.01 23.96
N PHE A 106 1.07 -28.28 23.53
CA PHE A 106 0.77 -28.68 22.16
C PHE A 106 -0.65 -28.29 21.75
N LEU A 107 -1.65 -28.57 22.61
CA LEU A 107 -3.05 -28.20 22.35
C LEU A 107 -3.24 -26.69 22.27
N VAL A 108 -2.66 -25.94 23.21
CA VAL A 108 -2.72 -24.46 23.21
C VAL A 108 -2.11 -23.90 21.93
N LEU A 109 -1.00 -24.49 21.47
CA LEU A 109 -0.34 -24.07 20.24
C LEU A 109 -1.20 -24.36 19.00
N LEU A 110 -1.86 -25.51 18.95
CA LEU A 110 -2.74 -25.92 17.85
C LEU A 110 -4.02 -25.07 17.78
N ILE A 111 -4.70 -24.88 18.93
CA ILE A 111 -5.89 -24.04 19.02
C ILE A 111 -5.54 -22.58 18.74
N GLY A 112 -4.44 -22.08 19.30
CA GLY A 112 -3.99 -20.72 19.11
C GLY A 112 -3.70 -20.40 17.65
N THR A 113 -3.21 -21.35 16.87
CA THR A 113 -3.00 -21.21 15.43
C THR A 113 -4.31 -21.03 14.67
N THR A 114 -5.32 -21.84 15.01
CA THR A 114 -6.65 -21.75 14.38
C THR A 114 -7.33 -20.43 14.72
N LEU A 115 -7.28 -20.01 15.97
CA LEU A 115 -7.84 -18.72 16.42
C LEU A 115 -7.17 -17.52 15.77
N GLU A 116 -5.86 -17.57 15.56
CA GLU A 116 -5.14 -16.46 14.92
C GLU A 116 -5.50 -16.30 13.43
N VAL A 117 -5.65 -17.41 12.70
CA VAL A 117 -6.14 -17.38 11.31
C VAL A 117 -7.53 -16.78 11.23
N MET A 118 -8.44 -17.18 12.10
CA MET A 118 -9.80 -16.63 12.16
C MET A 118 -9.80 -15.14 12.57
N ALA A 119 -9.00 -14.77 13.57
CA ALA A 119 -8.92 -13.41 14.05
C ALA A 119 -8.25 -12.45 13.03
N SER A 120 -7.31 -12.93 12.22
CA SER A 120 -6.68 -12.12 11.17
C SER A 120 -7.66 -11.68 10.10
N GLN A 121 -8.58 -12.55 9.68
CA GLN A 121 -9.63 -12.21 8.73
C GLN A 121 -10.62 -11.17 9.32
N GLY A 122 -11.00 -11.34 10.58
CA GLY A 122 -11.85 -10.37 11.27
C GLY A 122 -11.20 -8.99 11.42
N ARG A 123 -9.92 -8.94 11.79
CA ARG A 123 -9.16 -7.68 11.88
C ARG A 123 -9.05 -6.98 10.53
N ARG A 124 -8.82 -7.72 9.44
CA ARG A 124 -8.78 -7.16 8.07
C ARG A 124 -10.11 -6.52 7.69
N MET A 125 -11.24 -7.20 7.93
CA MET A 125 -12.59 -6.64 7.67
C MET A 125 -12.85 -5.37 8.48
N LEU A 126 -12.51 -5.38 9.78
CA LEU A 126 -12.66 -4.20 10.64
C LEU A 126 -11.77 -3.04 10.21
N ARG A 127 -10.53 -3.32 9.73
CA ARG A 127 -9.61 -2.30 9.20
C ARG A 127 -10.19 -1.64 7.94
N ILE A 128 -10.67 -2.43 6.99
CA ILE A 128 -11.32 -1.94 5.77
C ILE A 128 -12.56 -1.11 6.10
N SER A 129 -13.39 -1.56 7.05
CA SER A 129 -14.59 -0.83 7.46
C SER A 129 -14.27 0.50 8.14
N ARG A 130 -13.26 0.54 9.02
CA ARG A 130 -12.80 1.78 9.66
C ARG A 130 -12.15 2.72 8.66
N TRP A 131 -11.30 2.21 7.79
CA TRP A 131 -10.68 2.97 6.71
C TRP A 131 -11.77 3.67 5.86
N ARG A 132 -12.75 2.91 5.35
CA ARG A 132 -13.85 3.47 4.55
C ARG A 132 -14.66 4.54 5.29
N LYS A 133 -14.87 4.38 6.61
CA LYS A 133 -15.64 5.33 7.41
C LYS A 133 -14.91 6.64 7.67
N ASN A 134 -13.58 6.60 7.70
CA ASN A 134 -12.74 7.76 8.00
C ASN A 134 -12.18 8.44 6.73
N MET A 135 -12.44 7.88 5.54
CA MET A 135 -11.98 8.47 4.29
C MET A 135 -12.91 9.60 3.86
N THR A 136 -12.43 10.81 4.06
CA THR A 136 -12.99 12.04 3.52
C THR A 136 -11.81 12.85 2.97
N ASN A 137 -12.04 13.60 1.89
CA ASN A 137 -11.06 14.53 1.30
C ASN A 137 -9.77 13.84 0.82
N HIS A 138 -9.86 12.61 0.34
CA HIS A 138 -8.75 11.83 -0.16
C HIS A 138 -8.56 11.97 -1.67
N VAL A 139 -7.43 11.48 -2.16
CA VAL A 139 -7.09 11.47 -3.60
C VAL A 139 -7.28 10.07 -4.17
N VAL A 140 -8.00 9.96 -5.28
CA VAL A 140 -8.17 8.70 -6.01
C VAL A 140 -7.33 8.73 -7.30
N ILE A 141 -6.45 7.75 -7.46
CA ILE A 141 -5.63 7.59 -8.67
C ILE A 141 -6.18 6.41 -9.48
N VAL A 142 -6.68 6.68 -10.66
CA VAL A 142 -7.18 5.68 -11.60
C VAL A 142 -6.09 5.34 -12.62
N GLY A 143 -5.53 4.13 -12.50
CA GLY A 143 -4.38 3.67 -13.28
C GLY A 143 -3.05 3.89 -12.56
N TYR A 144 -2.33 2.80 -12.25
CA TYR A 144 -1.03 2.83 -11.56
C TYR A 144 0.12 2.38 -12.49
N GLY A 145 0.09 2.87 -13.73
CA GLY A 145 1.21 2.81 -14.66
C GLY A 145 2.24 3.90 -14.39
N THR A 146 3.13 4.19 -15.34
CA THR A 146 4.17 5.22 -15.21
C THR A 146 3.58 6.59 -14.80
N LYS A 147 2.49 7.03 -15.44
CA LYS A 147 1.85 8.32 -15.13
C LYS A 147 1.26 8.35 -13.72
N GLY A 148 0.58 7.28 -13.32
CA GLY A 148 -0.04 7.18 -11.99
C GLY A 148 0.99 7.17 -10.87
N ARG A 149 2.12 6.46 -11.05
CA ARG A 149 3.24 6.45 -10.09
C ARG A 149 3.86 7.82 -9.93
N SER A 150 4.17 8.50 -11.04
CA SER A 150 4.70 9.88 -10.97
C SER A 150 3.73 10.85 -10.32
N ALA A 151 2.41 10.70 -10.56
CA ALA A 151 1.41 11.53 -9.89
C ALA A 151 1.40 11.28 -8.37
N VAL A 152 1.43 10.02 -7.93
CA VAL A 152 1.51 9.67 -6.50
C VAL A 152 2.79 10.22 -5.87
N GLU A 153 3.94 10.05 -6.51
CA GLU A 153 5.21 10.57 -6.02
C GLU A 153 5.17 12.09 -5.84
N THR A 154 4.64 12.80 -6.82
CA THR A 154 4.43 14.24 -6.74
C THR A 154 3.52 14.63 -5.56
N LEU A 155 2.41 13.93 -5.37
CA LEU A 155 1.47 14.20 -4.26
C LEU A 155 2.13 13.97 -2.89
N VAL A 156 2.85 12.85 -2.73
CA VAL A 156 3.55 12.51 -1.49
C VAL A 156 4.65 13.53 -1.19
N ASN A 157 5.42 13.93 -2.19
CA ASN A 157 6.45 14.96 -2.06
C ASN A 157 5.86 16.33 -1.69
N ASN A 158 4.61 16.60 -2.08
CA ASN A 158 3.85 17.79 -1.68
C ASN A 158 3.13 17.65 -0.33
N GLY A 159 3.38 16.58 0.42
CA GLY A 159 2.90 16.42 1.79
C GLY A 159 1.56 15.70 1.94
N ILE A 160 1.02 15.11 0.87
CA ILE A 160 -0.15 14.23 0.96
C ILE A 160 0.29 12.90 1.57
N ASP A 161 -0.38 12.46 2.63
CA ASP A 161 -0.07 11.16 3.25
C ASP A 161 -0.47 10.01 2.29
N ARG A 162 0.35 8.96 2.27
CA ARG A 162 0.05 7.74 1.49
C ARG A 162 -1.25 7.07 1.92
N ASP A 163 -1.63 7.20 3.17
CA ASP A 163 -2.89 6.68 3.72
C ASP A 163 -4.12 7.41 3.13
N ASP A 164 -3.95 8.64 2.60
CA ASP A 164 -4.99 9.44 1.96
C ASP A 164 -5.03 9.27 0.42
N ILE A 165 -4.21 8.36 -0.12
CA ILE A 165 -4.18 8.06 -1.55
C ILE A 165 -4.74 6.67 -1.82
N VAL A 166 -5.75 6.59 -2.68
CA VAL A 166 -6.38 5.33 -3.13
C VAL A 166 -6.08 5.10 -4.60
N VAL A 167 -5.49 3.96 -4.89
CA VAL A 167 -5.20 3.53 -6.26
C VAL A 167 -6.30 2.60 -6.75
N VAL A 168 -6.77 2.80 -7.97
CA VAL A 168 -7.68 1.88 -8.67
C VAL A 168 -6.98 1.36 -9.92
N ASP A 169 -6.72 0.06 -9.96
CA ASP A 169 -6.14 -0.60 -11.15
C ASP A 169 -6.66 -2.03 -11.30
N LYS A 170 -6.72 -2.54 -12.55
CA LYS A 170 -7.10 -3.92 -12.86
C LYS A 170 -5.91 -4.84 -13.07
N GLY A 171 -4.73 -4.31 -13.32
CA GLY A 171 -3.50 -5.05 -13.60
C GLY A 171 -2.87 -5.62 -12.33
N SER A 172 -2.64 -6.93 -12.28
CA SER A 172 -2.06 -7.59 -11.09
C SER A 172 -0.68 -7.04 -10.70
N GLN A 173 0.13 -6.66 -11.69
CA GLN A 173 1.44 -6.05 -11.47
C GLN A 173 1.31 -4.66 -10.84
N ALA A 174 0.49 -3.77 -11.43
CA ALA A 174 0.24 -2.43 -10.90
C ALA A 174 -0.32 -2.46 -9.48
N VAL A 175 -1.26 -3.38 -9.20
CA VAL A 175 -1.82 -3.62 -7.86
C VAL A 175 -0.73 -4.04 -6.87
N SER A 176 0.17 -4.95 -7.27
CA SER A 176 1.27 -5.41 -6.41
C SER A 176 2.27 -4.30 -6.12
N GLU A 177 2.63 -3.51 -7.13
CA GLU A 177 3.54 -2.37 -7.01
C GLU A 177 2.94 -1.29 -6.08
N ALA A 178 1.69 -0.88 -6.32
CA ALA A 178 1.02 0.11 -5.47
C ALA A 178 0.91 -0.35 -4.00
N HIS A 179 0.65 -1.65 -3.79
CA HIS A 179 0.64 -2.23 -2.45
C HIS A 179 2.03 -2.22 -1.79
N ALA A 180 3.10 -2.54 -2.56
CA ALA A 180 4.48 -2.49 -2.09
C ALA A 180 4.91 -1.06 -1.73
N ASP A 181 4.40 -0.04 -2.45
CA ASP A 181 4.60 1.39 -2.18
C ASP A 181 3.80 1.89 -0.96
N GLY A 182 3.05 1.00 -0.30
CA GLY A 182 2.30 1.31 0.91
C GLY A 182 0.98 2.04 0.68
N LEU A 183 0.43 1.96 -0.52
CA LEU A 183 -0.83 2.61 -0.90
C LEU A 183 -2.03 1.68 -0.68
N VAL A 184 -3.20 2.28 -0.50
CA VAL A 184 -4.46 1.55 -0.53
C VAL A 184 -4.86 1.27 -1.97
N VAL A 185 -5.18 0.00 -2.27
CA VAL A 185 -5.49 -0.40 -3.65
C VAL A 185 -6.88 -1.02 -3.74
N VAL A 186 -7.64 -0.57 -4.71
CA VAL A 186 -8.92 -1.18 -5.14
C VAL A 186 -8.69 -1.84 -6.48
N THR A 187 -8.71 -3.17 -6.50
CA THR A 187 -8.53 -3.94 -7.73
C THR A 187 -9.82 -3.94 -8.54
N GLY A 188 -9.77 -3.57 -9.81
CA GLY A 188 -10.90 -3.64 -10.70
C GLY A 188 -10.85 -2.64 -11.85
N ASP A 189 -11.83 -2.71 -12.73
CA ASP A 189 -11.98 -1.81 -13.87
C ASP A 189 -12.65 -0.51 -13.41
N ALA A 190 -11.93 0.62 -13.51
CA ALA A 190 -12.40 1.93 -13.08
C ALA A 190 -13.53 2.53 -13.95
N THR A 191 -13.87 1.92 -15.07
CA THR A 191 -15.08 2.29 -15.83
C THR A 191 -16.36 1.84 -15.12
N ARG A 192 -16.24 0.92 -14.15
CA ARG A 192 -17.37 0.35 -13.41
C ARG A 192 -17.67 1.14 -12.15
N ARG A 193 -18.96 1.48 -11.99
CA ARG A 193 -19.46 2.24 -10.84
C ARG A 193 -19.14 1.59 -9.48
N ASP A 194 -19.31 0.26 -9.38
CA ASP A 194 -19.09 -0.48 -8.16
C ASP A 194 -17.62 -0.49 -7.70
N VAL A 195 -16.66 -0.40 -8.63
CA VAL A 195 -15.22 -0.28 -8.34
C VAL A 195 -14.91 1.10 -7.78
N LEU A 196 -15.39 2.17 -8.42
CA LEU A 196 -15.18 3.55 -7.96
C LEU A 196 -15.88 3.84 -6.64
N GLN A 197 -17.05 3.25 -6.39
CA GLN A 197 -17.71 3.33 -5.08
C GLN A 197 -16.87 2.69 -3.96
N ARG A 198 -16.20 1.57 -4.24
CA ARG A 198 -15.27 0.95 -3.27
C ARG A 198 -14.03 1.79 -3.02
N ALA A 199 -13.59 2.57 -3.99
CA ALA A 199 -12.50 3.53 -3.84
C ALA A 199 -12.91 4.81 -3.09
N GLY A 200 -14.18 4.95 -2.69
CA GLY A 200 -14.67 6.10 -1.95
C GLY A 200 -14.80 7.37 -2.79
N VAL A 201 -14.94 7.26 -4.12
CA VAL A 201 -14.98 8.42 -5.03
C VAL A 201 -16.06 9.44 -4.64
N ALA A 202 -17.15 9.00 -3.99
CA ALA A 202 -18.23 9.90 -3.56
C ALA A 202 -17.74 10.97 -2.56
N ASP A 203 -16.69 10.66 -1.76
CA ASP A 203 -16.16 11.52 -0.70
C ASP A 203 -14.71 11.98 -1.02
N ALA A 204 -14.25 11.78 -2.27
CA ALA A 204 -12.92 12.19 -2.71
C ALA A 204 -12.87 13.67 -3.13
N ASP A 205 -11.84 14.40 -2.73
CA ASP A 205 -11.61 15.78 -3.20
C ASP A 205 -11.02 15.78 -4.61
N HIS A 206 -10.06 14.91 -4.86
CA HIS A 206 -9.34 14.87 -6.13
C HIS A 206 -9.38 13.47 -6.75
N VAL A 207 -9.58 13.43 -8.08
CA VAL A 207 -9.49 12.19 -8.85
C VAL A 207 -8.57 12.41 -10.05
N ILE A 208 -7.50 11.61 -10.12
CA ILE A 208 -6.53 11.66 -11.22
C ILE A 208 -6.68 10.42 -12.08
N ILE A 209 -7.02 10.59 -13.34
CA ILE A 209 -7.32 9.49 -14.27
C ILE A 209 -6.18 9.37 -15.28
N THR A 210 -5.43 8.28 -15.21
CA THR A 210 -4.17 8.07 -15.94
C THR A 210 -4.06 6.71 -16.60
N THR A 211 -5.17 6.07 -16.97
CA THR A 211 -5.08 4.80 -17.68
C THR A 211 -4.40 4.96 -19.05
N ASP A 212 -4.03 3.86 -19.67
CA ASP A 212 -3.35 3.84 -20.97
C ASP A 212 -4.29 4.03 -22.16
N ARG A 213 -5.61 4.03 -21.93
CA ARG A 213 -6.65 4.10 -22.96
C ARG A 213 -7.58 5.29 -22.75
N ASP A 214 -7.73 6.11 -23.78
CA ASP A 214 -8.58 7.30 -23.74
C ASP A 214 -10.06 6.98 -23.58
N ASP A 215 -10.56 5.90 -24.18
CA ASP A 215 -11.93 5.42 -24.00
C ASP A 215 -12.23 5.07 -22.54
N SER A 216 -11.30 4.39 -21.87
CA SER A 216 -11.40 4.08 -20.44
C SER A 216 -11.35 5.36 -19.59
N ASN A 217 -10.51 6.33 -19.96
CA ASN A 217 -10.38 7.60 -19.25
C ASN A 217 -11.67 8.44 -19.38
N VAL A 218 -12.28 8.49 -20.55
CA VAL A 218 -13.57 9.17 -20.78
C VAL A 218 -14.68 8.53 -19.94
N LEU A 219 -14.80 7.18 -19.97
CA LEU A 219 -15.83 6.46 -19.20
C LEU A 219 -15.60 6.59 -17.69
N SER A 220 -14.36 6.51 -17.24
CA SER A 220 -14.03 6.69 -15.82
C SER A 220 -14.34 8.12 -15.37
N THR A 221 -14.00 9.14 -16.17
CA THR A 221 -14.33 10.54 -15.89
C THR A 221 -15.83 10.73 -15.73
N LEU A 222 -16.61 10.21 -16.67
CA LEU A 222 -18.08 10.30 -16.63
C LEU A 222 -18.64 9.61 -15.38
N THR A 223 -18.14 8.42 -15.05
CA THR A 223 -18.61 7.65 -13.89
C THR A 223 -18.23 8.35 -12.59
N VAL A 224 -17.02 8.91 -12.48
CA VAL A 224 -16.58 9.72 -11.33
C VAL A 224 -17.51 10.92 -11.15
N ARG A 225 -17.76 11.70 -12.20
CA ARG A 225 -18.62 12.89 -12.14
C ARG A 225 -20.06 12.56 -11.75
N GLN A 226 -20.57 11.38 -12.16
CA GLN A 226 -21.89 10.90 -11.72
C GLN A 226 -21.93 10.47 -10.25
N LEU A 227 -20.80 10.03 -9.68
CA LEU A 227 -20.68 9.63 -8.29
C LEU A 227 -20.41 10.83 -7.37
N ASN A 228 -19.64 11.80 -7.86
CA ASN A 228 -19.23 12.98 -7.12
C ASN A 228 -19.24 14.20 -8.06
N ALA A 229 -20.22 15.09 -7.84
CA ALA A 229 -20.38 16.30 -8.64
C ALA A 229 -19.29 17.34 -8.37
N ASP A 230 -18.68 17.30 -7.17
CA ASP A 230 -17.79 18.35 -6.66
C ASP A 230 -16.31 17.98 -6.78
N ALA A 231 -15.98 16.69 -7.02
CA ALA A 231 -14.61 16.24 -7.14
C ALA A 231 -13.82 17.02 -8.19
N TRP A 232 -12.57 17.39 -7.88
CA TRP A 232 -11.65 17.94 -8.86
C TRP A 232 -11.03 16.81 -9.69
N ILE A 233 -11.43 16.71 -10.95
CA ILE A 233 -11.01 15.62 -11.86
C ILE A 233 -9.93 16.09 -12.81
N VAL A 234 -8.76 15.45 -12.75
CA VAL A 234 -7.67 15.63 -13.70
C VAL A 234 -7.58 14.36 -14.56
N ALA A 235 -7.71 14.48 -15.88
CA ALA A 235 -7.63 13.35 -16.79
C ALA A 235 -6.43 13.46 -17.73
N SER A 236 -5.76 12.33 -17.99
CA SER A 236 -4.73 12.24 -19.00
C SER A 236 -5.36 11.82 -20.32
N ALA A 237 -5.19 12.61 -21.38
CA ALA A 237 -5.45 12.20 -22.76
C ALA A 237 -4.15 11.71 -23.39
N ARG A 238 -4.23 10.61 -24.15
CA ARG A 238 -3.12 10.19 -25.00
C ARG A 238 -3.13 10.98 -26.31
N GLU A 239 -4.29 11.05 -26.93
CA GLU A 239 -4.50 11.75 -28.20
C GLU A 239 -5.18 13.11 -27.96
N HIS A 240 -4.65 14.15 -28.61
CA HIS A 240 -5.15 15.53 -28.46
C HIS A 240 -6.65 15.67 -28.81
N GLU A 241 -7.11 14.91 -29.81
CA GLU A 241 -8.48 14.93 -30.28
C GLU A 241 -9.49 14.42 -29.24
N ASN A 242 -9.04 13.62 -28.25
CA ASN A 242 -9.87 13.08 -27.17
C ASN A 242 -9.98 14.04 -25.97
N ALA A 243 -9.12 15.06 -25.86
CA ALA A 243 -9.16 15.99 -24.73
C ALA A 243 -10.50 16.75 -24.60
N PRO A 244 -11.17 17.21 -25.67
CA PRO A 244 -12.50 17.83 -25.57
C PRO A 244 -13.56 16.86 -25.03
N LEU A 245 -13.49 15.56 -25.36
CA LEU A 245 -14.44 14.56 -24.87
C LEU A 245 -14.28 14.35 -23.35
N MET A 246 -13.07 14.31 -22.84
CA MET A 246 -12.81 14.21 -21.40
C MET A 246 -13.32 15.45 -20.65
N LYS A 247 -13.13 16.65 -21.22
CA LYS A 247 -13.71 17.88 -20.68
C LYS A 247 -15.24 17.84 -20.64
N GLN A 248 -15.87 17.42 -21.74
CA GLN A 248 -17.34 17.25 -21.82
C GLN A 248 -17.86 16.19 -20.85
N SER A 249 -17.04 15.16 -20.57
CA SER A 249 -17.37 14.12 -19.58
C SER A 249 -17.23 14.59 -18.12
N GLY A 250 -16.76 15.82 -17.89
CA GLY A 250 -16.70 16.44 -16.58
C GLY A 250 -15.31 16.57 -15.95
N ALA A 251 -14.22 16.36 -16.73
CA ALA A 251 -12.87 16.64 -16.24
C ALA A 251 -12.66 18.16 -16.07
N ASN A 252 -12.14 18.59 -14.92
CA ASN A 252 -11.76 19.96 -14.65
C ASN A 252 -10.48 20.34 -15.41
N SER A 253 -9.52 19.41 -15.49
CA SER A 253 -8.30 19.59 -16.25
C SER A 253 -7.99 18.35 -17.10
N VAL A 254 -7.49 18.58 -18.30
CA VAL A 254 -7.06 17.50 -19.20
C VAL A 254 -5.64 17.80 -19.68
N ILE A 255 -4.75 16.82 -19.47
CA ILE A 255 -3.35 16.91 -19.88
C ILE A 255 -3.12 15.92 -21.02
N THR A 256 -2.74 16.42 -22.21
CA THR A 256 -2.37 15.59 -23.35
C THR A 256 -0.92 15.15 -23.19
N SER A 257 -0.73 13.89 -22.76
CA SER A 257 0.59 13.38 -22.40
C SER A 257 1.54 13.30 -23.58
N SER A 258 1.07 12.87 -24.75
CA SER A 258 1.90 12.77 -25.96
C SER A 258 2.42 14.14 -26.43
N ASP A 259 1.56 15.17 -26.42
CA ASP A 259 1.93 16.53 -26.80
C ASP A 259 2.93 17.15 -25.81
N ALA A 260 2.70 16.97 -24.51
CA ALA A 260 3.58 17.50 -23.47
C ALA A 260 5.01 16.91 -23.59
N VAL A 261 5.10 15.59 -23.72
CA VAL A 261 6.38 14.90 -23.90
C VAL A 261 7.02 15.29 -25.24
N GLY A 262 6.25 15.33 -26.33
CA GLY A 262 6.74 15.72 -27.65
C GLY A 262 7.33 17.15 -27.68
N ARG A 263 6.68 18.11 -27.01
CA ARG A 263 7.19 19.48 -26.87
C ARG A 263 8.49 19.52 -26.07
N LEU A 264 8.55 18.78 -24.95
CA LEU A 264 9.75 18.71 -24.12
C LEU A 264 10.92 18.10 -24.89
N LEU A 265 10.71 17.01 -25.63
CA LEU A 265 11.71 16.40 -26.48
C LEU A 265 12.19 17.38 -27.57
N GLY A 266 11.27 18.10 -28.23
CA GLY A 266 11.60 19.12 -29.22
C GLY A 266 12.45 20.25 -28.64
N LEU A 267 12.06 20.77 -27.46
CA LEU A 267 12.81 21.80 -26.77
C LEU A 267 14.21 21.31 -26.35
N SER A 268 14.32 20.11 -25.81
CA SER A 268 15.61 19.53 -25.40
C SER A 268 16.55 19.26 -26.60
N SER A 269 15.99 18.97 -27.77
CA SER A 269 16.79 18.82 -29.01
C SER A 269 17.34 20.13 -29.49
N LEU A 270 16.62 21.24 -29.34
CA LEU A 270 17.10 22.58 -29.73
C LEU A 270 18.05 23.19 -28.71
N SER A 271 17.83 22.93 -27.45
CA SER A 271 18.63 23.40 -26.31
C SER A 271 18.65 22.42 -25.18
N PRO A 272 19.72 21.64 -25.00
CA PRO A 272 19.81 20.66 -23.89
C PRO A 272 19.63 21.31 -22.53
N THR A 273 20.13 22.51 -22.30
CA THR A 273 19.98 23.25 -21.04
C THR A 273 18.53 23.57 -20.73
N LEU A 274 17.72 23.84 -21.76
CA LEU A 274 16.29 24.12 -21.57
C LEU A 274 15.53 22.88 -21.13
N GLY A 275 15.90 21.70 -21.63
CA GLY A 275 15.36 20.42 -21.20
C GLY A 275 15.58 20.19 -19.70
N THR A 276 16.81 20.38 -19.23
CA THR A 276 17.17 20.24 -17.82
C THR A 276 16.40 21.21 -16.93
N VAL A 277 16.29 22.48 -17.31
CA VAL A 277 15.54 23.48 -16.53
C VAL A 277 14.04 23.14 -16.49
N MET A 278 13.48 22.62 -17.58
CA MET A 278 12.08 22.19 -17.60
C MET A 278 11.85 20.95 -16.73
N GLU A 279 12.79 20.02 -16.70
CA GLU A 279 12.75 18.86 -15.82
C GLU A 279 12.79 19.28 -14.35
N ASP A 280 13.69 20.19 -13.98
CA ASP A 280 13.76 20.80 -12.65
C ASP A 280 12.43 21.41 -12.23
N LEU A 281 11.82 22.23 -13.09
CA LEU A 281 10.53 22.89 -12.80
C LEU A 281 9.36 21.93 -12.64
N LEU A 282 9.47 20.71 -13.18
CA LEU A 282 8.46 19.65 -13.04
C LEU A 282 8.75 18.71 -11.87
N THR A 283 9.98 18.77 -11.32
CA THR A 283 10.41 17.91 -10.20
C THR A 283 10.27 18.70 -8.89
N TYR A 284 9.42 18.21 -8.00
CA TYR A 284 9.22 18.86 -6.71
C TYR A 284 10.37 18.55 -5.74
N GLY A 285 10.86 19.58 -5.04
CA GLY A 285 11.85 19.45 -3.97
C GLY A 285 13.32 19.42 -4.40
N GLU A 286 13.61 19.54 -5.70
CA GLU A 286 14.97 19.63 -6.25
C GLU A 286 15.09 20.87 -7.17
N GLY A 287 16.21 21.55 -7.12
CA GLY A 287 16.51 22.68 -8.01
C GLY A 287 15.53 23.84 -7.92
N LEU A 288 14.78 24.09 -9.00
CA LEU A 288 13.73 25.11 -9.08
C LEU A 288 12.35 24.46 -8.98
N GLU A 289 11.45 25.05 -8.22
CA GLU A 289 10.06 24.61 -8.15
C GLU A 289 9.08 25.70 -8.60
N VAL A 290 7.98 25.29 -9.22
CA VAL A 290 6.82 26.15 -9.45
C VAL A 290 5.86 25.95 -8.29
N ALA A 291 5.57 27.02 -7.57
CA ALA A 291 4.66 26.98 -6.42
C ALA A 291 3.55 28.02 -6.56
N GLU A 292 2.37 27.68 -6.04
CA GLU A 292 1.28 28.63 -5.86
C GLU A 292 1.26 29.10 -4.40
N ARG A 293 1.11 30.40 -4.17
CA ARG A 293 0.97 30.98 -2.83
C ARG A 293 -0.02 32.13 -2.80
N ASP A 294 -0.61 32.34 -1.65
CA ASP A 294 -1.44 33.50 -1.41
C ASP A 294 -0.63 34.80 -1.42
N LEU A 295 -1.30 35.89 -1.82
CA LEU A 295 -0.72 37.23 -1.76
C LEU A 295 -0.61 37.70 -0.30
N LEU A 296 0.56 38.17 0.09
CA LEU A 296 0.75 38.76 1.41
C LEU A 296 0.10 40.16 1.46
N VAL A 297 -0.39 40.57 2.64
CA VAL A 297 -1.04 41.88 2.82
C VAL A 297 -0.10 43.01 2.43
N THR A 298 1.20 42.86 2.63
CA THR A 298 2.24 43.85 2.28
C THR A 298 2.51 43.95 0.79
N GLU A 299 2.05 43.01 -0.02
CA GLU A 299 2.27 42.93 -1.46
C GLU A 299 1.07 43.52 -2.26
N VAL A 300 -0.06 43.78 -1.59
CA VAL A 300 -1.24 44.38 -2.21
C VAL A 300 -0.92 45.76 -2.78
N GLY A 301 -1.30 45.99 -4.03
CA GLY A 301 -1.00 47.22 -4.77
C GLY A 301 0.36 47.28 -5.42
N GLN A 302 1.25 46.33 -5.16
CA GLN A 302 2.52 46.23 -5.84
C GLN A 302 2.38 45.65 -7.26
N GLN A 303 3.41 45.77 -8.06
CA GLN A 303 3.49 45.10 -9.37
C GLN A 303 4.07 43.70 -9.19
N PRO A 304 3.60 42.67 -9.93
CA PRO A 304 4.13 41.32 -9.85
C PRO A 304 5.65 41.26 -10.00
N GLN A 305 6.22 42.11 -10.86
CA GLN A 305 7.66 42.17 -11.16
C GLN A 305 8.48 42.80 -10.04
N SER A 306 7.89 43.52 -9.10
CA SER A 306 8.59 44.18 -7.99
C SER A 306 8.75 43.29 -6.75
N LEU A 307 8.16 42.09 -6.77
CA LEU A 307 8.22 41.14 -5.67
C LEU A 307 9.58 40.42 -5.65
N PRO A 308 10.04 39.98 -4.47
CA PRO A 308 11.28 39.22 -4.34
C PRO A 308 11.21 37.86 -5.05
N ASP A 309 10.00 37.27 -5.11
CA ASP A 309 9.78 36.02 -5.84
C ASP A 309 9.64 36.23 -7.34
N GLN A 310 10.12 35.29 -8.15
CA GLN A 310 9.94 35.34 -9.59
C GLN A 310 8.49 34.96 -9.94
N VAL A 311 7.58 35.93 -10.00
CA VAL A 311 6.19 35.72 -10.37
C VAL A 311 6.07 35.44 -11.87
N ILE A 312 5.43 34.34 -12.25
CA ILE A 312 5.17 33.97 -13.65
C ILE A 312 3.70 34.15 -14.05
N ALA A 313 2.78 34.01 -13.08
CA ALA A 313 1.35 34.24 -13.29
C ALA A 313 0.67 34.71 -12.01
N VAL A 314 -0.51 35.31 -12.16
CA VAL A 314 -1.42 35.76 -11.11
C VAL A 314 -2.76 35.11 -11.34
N VAL A 315 -3.33 34.50 -10.32
CA VAL A 315 -4.67 33.92 -10.34
C VAL A 315 -5.62 34.92 -9.67
N ARG A 316 -6.58 35.43 -10.41
CA ARG A 316 -7.62 36.36 -9.96
C ARG A 316 -8.99 35.88 -10.45
N ASP A 317 -9.94 35.72 -9.54
CA ASP A 317 -11.31 35.27 -9.87
C ASP A 317 -11.29 33.95 -10.71
N GLU A 318 -10.50 32.97 -10.29
CA GLU A 318 -10.30 31.68 -10.95
C GLU A 318 -9.69 31.76 -12.36
N ASN A 319 -9.29 32.94 -12.84
CA ASN A 319 -8.59 33.11 -14.10
C ASN A 319 -7.08 33.28 -13.92
N VAL A 320 -6.31 32.64 -14.78
CA VAL A 320 -4.85 32.72 -14.77
C VAL A 320 -4.39 33.80 -15.75
N TYR A 321 -3.76 34.85 -15.22
CA TYR A 321 -3.15 35.92 -15.98
C TYR A 321 -1.63 35.83 -15.95
N ARG A 322 -0.97 36.12 -17.06
CA ARG A 322 0.49 36.22 -17.09
C ARG A 322 0.93 37.46 -16.31
N TYR A 323 2.10 37.42 -15.68
CA TYR A 323 2.61 38.52 -14.84
C TYR A 323 2.67 39.88 -15.53
N PHE A 324 2.70 39.93 -16.86
CA PHE A 324 2.74 41.12 -17.69
C PHE A 324 1.36 41.54 -18.26
N ASP A 325 0.29 40.82 -17.90
CA ASP A 325 -1.06 41.16 -18.39
C ASP A 325 -1.53 42.48 -17.78
N PRO A 326 -2.13 43.42 -18.59
CA PRO A 326 -2.65 44.66 -18.08
C PRO A 326 -3.66 44.55 -16.93
N VAL A 327 -4.40 43.46 -16.85
CA VAL A 327 -5.41 43.21 -15.80
C VAL A 327 -4.75 43.06 -14.42
N VAL A 328 -3.54 42.59 -14.36
CA VAL A 328 -2.79 42.29 -13.11
C VAL A 328 -1.57 43.19 -12.91
N THR A 329 -1.54 44.37 -13.53
CA THR A 329 -0.47 45.36 -13.35
C THR A 329 -0.29 45.75 -11.88
N GLN A 330 -1.35 45.76 -11.10
CA GLN A 330 -1.33 45.90 -9.65
C GLN A 330 -2.02 44.68 -9.00
N LEU A 331 -1.36 44.11 -8.01
CA LEU A 331 -1.88 42.99 -7.25
C LEU A 331 -3.03 43.43 -6.34
N ALA A 332 -4.12 42.70 -6.37
CA ALA A 332 -5.32 42.96 -5.60
C ALA A 332 -5.51 41.94 -4.48
N ARG A 333 -6.23 42.31 -3.46
CA ARG A 333 -6.55 41.40 -2.35
C ARG A 333 -7.32 40.17 -2.84
N GLY A 334 -6.88 38.99 -2.50
CA GLY A 334 -7.46 37.73 -2.94
C GLY A 334 -6.76 37.11 -4.16
N ASP A 335 -5.77 37.81 -4.75
CA ASP A 335 -4.92 37.22 -5.78
C ASP A 335 -4.07 36.08 -5.18
N ARG A 336 -3.85 35.04 -5.97
CA ARG A 336 -2.84 34.01 -5.72
C ARG A 336 -1.72 34.13 -6.75
N LEU A 337 -0.49 33.89 -6.33
CA LEU A 337 0.69 34.06 -7.17
C LEU A 337 1.25 32.70 -7.56
N VAL A 338 1.52 32.50 -8.83
CA VAL A 338 2.33 31.37 -9.32
C VAL A 338 3.75 31.87 -9.47
N VAL A 339 4.65 31.30 -8.67
CA VAL A 339 6.05 31.74 -8.56
C VAL A 339 7.03 30.64 -8.90
N VAL A 340 8.19 31.00 -9.39
CA VAL A 340 9.36 30.11 -9.49
C VAL A 340 10.31 30.49 -8.36
N ARG A 341 10.69 29.50 -7.56
CA ARG A 341 11.60 29.70 -6.44
C ARG A 341 12.53 28.50 -6.29
N PRO A 342 13.66 28.63 -5.57
CA PRO A 342 14.42 27.46 -5.15
C PRO A 342 13.53 26.50 -4.35
N ALA A 343 13.66 25.21 -4.63
CA ALA A 343 12.95 24.18 -3.87
C ALA A 343 13.27 24.31 -2.38
N LYS A 344 12.25 24.32 -1.53
CA LYS A 344 12.46 24.33 -0.08
C LYS A 344 13.03 22.99 0.34
N GLU A 345 14.24 23.00 0.90
CA GLU A 345 14.75 21.82 1.60
C GLU A 345 13.73 21.44 2.70
N LEU A 346 13.15 20.26 2.60
CA LEU A 346 12.33 19.72 3.67
C LEU A 346 13.24 19.49 4.90
N PRO A 347 12.91 20.01 6.11
CA PRO A 347 13.82 19.98 7.26
C PRO A 347 14.17 18.57 7.77
N TRP A 348 13.55 17.52 7.22
CA TRP A 348 13.69 16.14 7.69
C TRP A 348 14.27 15.17 6.64
N ALA A 349 14.52 15.62 5.42
CA ALA A 349 15.12 14.76 4.41
C ALA A 349 16.63 14.59 4.73
N PRO A 350 17.12 13.41 5.15
CA PRO A 350 18.55 13.18 5.26
C PRO A 350 19.16 13.27 3.87
N ARG A 351 20.12 14.16 3.68
CA ARG A 351 20.86 14.29 2.42
C ARG A 351 21.52 12.95 2.10
N PRO A 352 21.29 12.34 0.92
CA PRO A 352 22.05 11.17 0.53
C PRO A 352 23.52 11.58 0.35
N GLY A 353 24.42 11.12 1.24
CA GLY A 353 25.86 11.17 1.03
C GLY A 353 26.72 12.03 1.92
N THR A 354 26.25 12.58 3.03
CA THR A 354 27.15 13.13 4.06
C THR A 354 27.41 12.08 5.14
N HIS A 355 28.24 11.08 4.80
CA HIS A 355 29.05 10.45 5.84
C HIS A 355 30.10 11.49 6.25
N GLY A 356 29.99 11.96 7.49
CA GLY A 356 30.93 12.87 8.06
C GLY A 356 32.35 12.33 8.01
N GLU A 357 33.26 13.12 7.46
CA GLU A 357 34.64 13.09 7.88
C GLU A 357 34.65 13.47 9.37
N GLU A 358 34.68 12.48 10.24
CA GLU A 358 35.17 12.67 11.61
C GLU A 358 36.65 13.02 11.47
N THR A 359 36.95 14.31 11.55
CA THR A 359 38.30 14.78 11.85
C THR A 359 38.65 14.30 13.25
N GLU A 360 39.53 13.28 13.31
CA GLU A 360 40.41 13.06 14.44
C GLU A 360 41.26 14.31 14.64
N GLU A 361 41.06 15.07 15.69
CA GLU A 361 42.04 15.97 16.28
C GLU A 361 42.19 15.62 17.74
N GLU A 362 43.42 15.12 18.09
CA GLU A 362 44.20 15.07 19.32
C GLU A 362 43.47 14.81 20.66
#